data_800b51f8bdce0344a91a9c0e247bc49f
#
_entry.id   800b51f8bdce0344a91a9c0e247bc49f
#
_cell.length_a   1.000
_cell.length_b   1.000
_cell.length_c   1.000
_cell.angle_alpha   90.00
_cell.angle_beta   90.00
_cell.angle_gamma   90.00
#
_symmetry.space_group_name_H-M   'P 1'
#
loop_
_entity.id
_entity.type
_entity.pdbx_description
1 polymer ?
#
loop_
_entity_poly.entity_id
_entity_poly.type
_entity_poly.pdbx_seq_one_letter_code
_entity_poly.pdbx_strand_id
1 'polypeptide(L)'
;MVYLSKIYTKTGDRGTTRLVGGQEVAKDSSRLEAFGTVDELMSVVGLARVFLQAETSVDPAVTVRLGTILKRLQNELFNLGSEHATLQQDQWKDQPLVQSGNIEYLERTIDELNAELEPLRSFVLPGGGQVAAFLHQARTVCR
;
A
#
# COMPACT_ATOMS: atom_id res chain seq x y z
N MET A 1 -6.48 -4.91 -20.90
CA MET A 1 -7.37 -5.57 -19.92
C MET A 1 -6.70 -6.89 -19.53
N VAL A 2 -6.44 -7.13 -18.25
CA VAL A 2 -5.88 -8.40 -17.77
C VAL A 2 -7.02 -9.41 -17.67
N TYR A 3 -6.87 -10.57 -18.32
CA TYR A 3 -7.84 -11.66 -18.27
C TYR A 3 -7.20 -12.87 -17.57
N LEU A 4 -7.68 -13.21 -16.39
CA LEU A 4 -7.19 -14.34 -15.60
C LEU A 4 -8.07 -15.55 -15.87
N SER A 5 -7.67 -16.41 -16.82
CA SER A 5 -8.38 -17.65 -17.14
C SER A 5 -8.03 -18.80 -16.20
N LYS A 6 -6.87 -18.74 -15.55
CA LYS A 6 -6.39 -19.72 -14.57
C LYS A 6 -5.70 -19.02 -13.40
N ILE A 7 -5.93 -19.51 -12.19
CA ILE A 7 -5.33 -18.95 -10.98
C ILE A 7 -3.85 -19.37 -10.84
N TYR A 8 -3.48 -20.54 -11.32
CA TYR A 8 -2.09 -21.01 -11.33
C TYR A 8 -1.62 -21.32 -12.74
N THR A 9 -0.38 -20.99 -13.05
CA THR A 9 0.23 -21.24 -14.37
C THR A 9 1.42 -22.20 -14.29
N LYS A 10 1.98 -22.44 -13.11
CA LYS A 10 3.19 -23.25 -12.83
C LYS A 10 4.46 -22.73 -13.52
N THR A 11 4.42 -21.54 -14.12
CA THR A 11 5.56 -20.97 -14.84
C THR A 11 6.66 -20.49 -13.89
N GLY A 12 6.31 -20.18 -12.63
CA GLY A 12 7.22 -19.69 -11.61
C GLY A 12 7.73 -20.73 -10.60
N ASP A 13 7.46 -22.03 -10.81
CA ASP A 13 7.81 -23.10 -9.85
C ASP A 13 9.33 -23.35 -9.75
N ARG A 14 10.10 -22.84 -10.72
CA ARG A 14 11.56 -22.94 -10.75
C ARG A 14 12.27 -21.76 -10.08
N GLY A 15 11.56 -20.91 -9.35
CA GLY A 15 12.13 -19.77 -8.63
C GLY A 15 12.31 -18.51 -9.48
N THR A 16 11.71 -18.46 -10.67
CA THR A 16 11.71 -17.26 -11.52
C THR A 16 10.30 -16.70 -11.71
N THR A 17 10.20 -15.44 -12.10
CA THR A 17 8.96 -14.76 -12.48
C THR A 17 9.25 -13.77 -13.60
N ARG A 18 8.21 -13.11 -14.12
CA ARG A 18 8.34 -12.11 -15.18
C ARG A 18 7.87 -10.75 -14.70
N LEU A 19 8.61 -9.73 -15.09
CA LEU A 19 8.22 -8.33 -14.96
C LEU A 19 7.16 -7.96 -16.02
N VAL A 20 6.63 -6.74 -15.94
CA VAL A 20 5.58 -6.25 -16.85
C VAL A 20 6.02 -6.30 -18.31
N GLY A 21 7.28 -5.98 -18.62
CA GLY A 21 7.85 -6.08 -19.97
C GLY A 21 8.22 -7.50 -20.42
N GLY A 22 7.93 -8.54 -19.60
CA GLY A 22 8.18 -9.93 -19.92
C GLY A 22 9.58 -10.45 -19.53
N GLN A 23 10.45 -9.61 -18.98
CA GLN A 23 11.79 -10.03 -18.54
C GLN A 23 11.68 -11.03 -17.40
N GLU A 24 12.42 -12.12 -17.52
CA GLU A 24 12.51 -13.14 -16.48
C GLU A 24 13.53 -12.70 -15.41
N VAL A 25 13.12 -12.78 -14.15
CA VAL A 25 13.92 -12.42 -12.98
C VAL A 25 13.76 -13.48 -11.90
N ALA A 26 14.77 -13.62 -11.05
CA ALA A 26 14.70 -14.49 -9.88
C ALA A 26 13.70 -13.95 -8.85
N LYS A 27 12.94 -14.82 -8.22
CA LYS A 27 11.93 -14.45 -7.21
C LYS A 27 12.54 -13.85 -5.94
N ASP A 28 13.82 -14.11 -5.67
CA ASP A 28 14.60 -13.56 -4.56
C ASP A 28 15.38 -12.29 -4.93
N SER A 29 15.08 -11.69 -6.09
CA SER A 29 15.69 -10.41 -6.46
C SER A 29 15.17 -9.26 -5.62
N SER A 30 16.04 -8.27 -5.32
CA SER A 30 15.68 -7.07 -4.55
C SER A 30 14.52 -6.28 -5.16
N ARG A 31 14.32 -6.36 -6.48
CA ARG A 31 13.19 -5.74 -7.15
C ARG A 31 11.87 -6.40 -6.76
N LEU A 32 11.83 -7.74 -6.71
CA LEU A 32 10.65 -8.48 -6.28
C LEU A 32 10.36 -8.26 -4.79
N GLU A 33 11.41 -8.23 -3.98
CA GLU A 33 11.30 -7.88 -2.57
C GLU A 33 10.65 -6.51 -2.40
N ALA A 34 11.10 -5.50 -3.15
CA ALA A 34 10.56 -4.15 -3.07
C ALA A 34 9.07 -4.09 -3.40
N PHE A 35 8.64 -4.58 -4.56
CA PHE A 35 7.21 -4.50 -4.90
C PHE A 35 6.35 -5.54 -4.15
N GLY A 36 6.94 -6.65 -3.70
CA GLY A 36 6.28 -7.59 -2.80
C GLY A 36 5.97 -6.97 -1.45
N THR A 37 6.91 -6.20 -0.89
CA THR A 37 6.69 -5.43 0.35
C THR A 37 5.62 -4.35 0.17
N VAL A 38 5.57 -3.68 -0.99
CA VAL A 38 4.50 -2.73 -1.31
C VAL A 38 3.13 -3.42 -1.38
N ASP A 39 3.07 -4.62 -1.96
CA ASP A 39 1.83 -5.42 -2.03
C ASP A 39 1.37 -5.88 -0.64
N GLU A 40 2.30 -6.32 0.22
CA GLU A 40 2.03 -6.61 1.62
C GLU A 40 1.48 -5.39 2.36
N LEU A 41 2.13 -4.23 2.23
CA LEU A 41 1.67 -2.97 2.82
C LEU A 41 0.24 -2.63 2.37
N MET A 42 -0.03 -2.73 1.07
CA MET A 42 -1.36 -2.47 0.50
C MET A 42 -2.42 -3.41 1.09
N SER A 43 -2.07 -4.67 1.31
CA SER A 43 -2.95 -5.67 1.91
C SER A 43 -3.24 -5.36 3.38
N VAL A 44 -2.25 -4.94 4.16
CA VAL A 44 -2.41 -4.52 5.56
C VAL A 44 -3.28 -3.26 5.66
N VAL A 45 -3.10 -2.28 4.77
CA VAL A 45 -3.98 -1.10 4.68
C VAL A 45 -5.42 -1.52 4.35
N GLY A 46 -5.59 -2.55 3.50
CA GLY A 46 -6.89 -3.16 3.20
C GLY A 46 -7.58 -3.72 4.44
N LEU A 47 -6.84 -4.45 5.27
CA LEU A 47 -7.35 -4.95 6.56
C LEU A 47 -7.80 -3.80 7.47
N ALA A 48 -6.97 -2.77 7.64
CA ALA A 48 -7.34 -1.58 8.44
C ALA A 48 -8.66 -0.96 7.94
N ARG A 49 -8.88 -0.90 6.62
CA ARG A 49 -10.13 -0.37 6.04
C ARG A 49 -11.35 -1.23 6.34
N VAL A 50 -11.22 -2.56 6.26
CA VAL A 50 -12.32 -3.49 6.56
C VAL A 50 -12.75 -3.33 8.01
N PHE A 51 -11.79 -3.29 8.94
CA PHE A 51 -12.10 -3.10 10.36
C PHE A 51 -12.64 -1.71 10.67
N LEU A 52 -12.16 -0.66 9.98
CA LEU A 52 -12.71 0.69 10.10
C LEU A 52 -14.18 0.76 9.71
N GLN A 53 -14.59 0.06 8.64
CA GLN A 53 -15.99 0.00 8.22
C GLN A 53 -16.89 -0.77 9.18
N ALA A 54 -16.33 -1.75 9.90
CA ALA A 54 -17.05 -2.54 10.90
C ALA A 54 -17.10 -1.87 12.28
N GLU A 55 -16.31 -0.81 12.50
CA GLU A 55 -16.21 -0.12 13.79
C GLU A 55 -17.41 0.82 13.99
N THR A 56 -18.23 0.51 14.98
CA THR A 56 -19.48 1.26 15.25
C THR A 56 -19.31 2.30 16.36
N SER A 57 -18.20 2.30 17.09
CA SER A 57 -17.92 3.25 18.16
C SER A 57 -17.29 4.54 17.67
N VAL A 58 -16.88 4.60 16.39
CA VAL A 58 -16.26 5.76 15.75
C VAL A 58 -17.32 6.61 15.05
N ASP A 59 -17.19 7.92 15.15
CA ASP A 59 -18.06 8.86 14.42
C ASP A 59 -18.09 8.51 12.91
N PRO A 60 -19.27 8.38 12.30
CA PRO A 60 -19.41 8.09 10.87
C PRO A 60 -18.63 9.05 9.96
N ALA A 61 -18.54 10.34 10.32
CA ALA A 61 -17.78 11.32 9.53
C ALA A 61 -16.26 11.00 9.56
N VAL A 62 -15.72 10.58 10.72
CA VAL A 62 -14.33 10.15 10.87
C VAL A 62 -14.10 8.85 10.08
N THR A 63 -15.02 7.90 10.15
CA THR A 63 -14.97 6.65 9.39
C THR A 63 -14.90 6.91 7.88
N VAL A 64 -15.73 7.81 7.37
CA VAL A 64 -15.73 8.20 5.94
C VAL A 64 -14.41 8.89 5.56
N ARG A 65 -13.95 9.87 6.38
CA ARG A 65 -12.70 10.60 6.14
C ARG A 65 -11.51 9.66 6.07
N LEU A 66 -11.31 8.84 7.11
CA LEU A 66 -10.19 7.88 7.16
C LEU A 66 -10.31 6.82 6.08
N GLY A 67 -11.51 6.30 5.81
CA GLY A 67 -11.76 5.34 4.74
C GLY A 67 -11.38 5.87 3.35
N THR A 68 -11.61 7.16 3.11
CA THR A 68 -11.23 7.85 1.86
C THR A 68 -9.72 7.99 1.74
N ILE A 69 -9.03 8.40 2.81
CA ILE A 69 -7.57 8.51 2.86
C ILE A 69 -6.92 7.14 2.60
N LEU A 70 -7.34 6.11 3.32
CA LEU A 70 -6.79 4.76 3.19
C LEU A 70 -7.09 4.14 1.81
N LYS A 71 -8.26 4.42 1.23
CA LYS A 71 -8.57 3.99 -0.16
C LYS A 71 -7.64 4.63 -1.17
N ARG A 72 -7.40 5.94 -1.04
CA ARG A 72 -6.46 6.65 -1.89
C ARG A 72 -5.06 6.07 -1.75
N LEU A 73 -4.58 5.87 -0.52
CA LEU A 73 -3.29 5.27 -0.24
C LEU A 73 -3.14 3.88 -0.90
N GLN A 74 -4.15 3.02 -0.84
CA GLN A 74 -4.09 1.73 -1.52
C GLN A 74 -3.95 1.86 -3.04
N ASN A 75 -4.65 2.82 -3.67
CA ASN A 75 -4.50 3.05 -5.11
C ASN A 75 -3.09 3.56 -5.46
N GLU A 76 -2.53 4.46 -4.64
CA GLU A 76 -1.18 4.99 -4.84
C GLU A 76 -0.11 3.90 -4.62
N LEU A 77 -0.28 3.03 -3.63
CA LEU A 77 0.57 1.85 -3.43
C LEU A 77 0.49 0.85 -4.59
N PHE A 78 -0.71 0.64 -5.16
CA PHE A 78 -0.86 -0.18 -6.35
C PHE A 78 -0.09 0.38 -7.55
N ASN A 79 -0.15 1.70 -7.74
CA ASN A 79 0.62 2.39 -8.79
C ASN A 79 2.13 2.25 -8.53
N LEU A 80 2.58 2.43 -7.29
CA LEU A 80 3.98 2.25 -6.88
C LEU A 80 4.46 0.82 -7.15
N GLY A 81 3.68 -0.19 -6.80
CA GLY A 81 3.99 -1.59 -7.10
C GLY A 81 4.11 -1.84 -8.61
N SER A 82 3.20 -1.27 -9.42
CA SER A 82 3.27 -1.33 -10.88
C SER A 82 4.53 -0.64 -11.43
N GLU A 83 4.89 0.51 -10.89
CA GLU A 83 6.11 1.25 -11.27
C GLU A 83 7.36 0.41 -10.99
N HIS A 84 7.46 -0.21 -9.80
CA HIS A 84 8.57 -1.11 -9.45
C HIS A 84 8.61 -2.37 -10.31
N ALA A 85 7.46 -2.90 -10.74
CA ALA A 85 7.38 -4.06 -11.60
C ALA A 85 7.65 -3.77 -13.09
N THR A 86 7.84 -2.50 -13.46
CA THR A 86 8.05 -2.05 -14.84
C THR A 86 9.46 -1.47 -14.99
N LEU A 87 10.24 -1.96 -15.95
CA LEU A 87 11.53 -1.34 -16.27
C LEU A 87 11.30 -0.04 -17.05
N GLN A 88 12.25 0.89 -16.98
CA GLN A 88 12.13 2.21 -17.60
C GLN A 88 11.81 2.12 -19.10
N GLN A 89 12.42 1.18 -19.83
CA GLN A 89 12.19 0.99 -21.26
C GLN A 89 10.81 0.38 -21.59
N ASP A 90 10.12 -0.18 -20.60
CA ASP A 90 8.81 -0.85 -20.76
C ASP A 90 7.65 0.03 -20.27
N GLN A 91 7.96 1.23 -19.80
CA GLN A 91 6.94 2.19 -19.39
C GLN A 91 6.08 2.59 -20.60
N TRP A 92 4.76 2.56 -20.39
CA TRP A 92 3.82 2.98 -21.42
C TRP A 92 3.35 4.41 -21.20
N LYS A 93 2.84 5.02 -22.28
CA LYS A 93 2.22 6.35 -22.21
C LYS A 93 1.07 6.31 -21.18
N ASP A 94 1.01 7.31 -20.34
CA ASP A 94 0.00 7.47 -19.29
C ASP A 94 0.05 6.40 -18.17
N GLN A 95 1.19 5.71 -18.01
CA GLN A 95 1.41 4.88 -16.83
C GLN A 95 1.32 5.74 -15.56
N PRO A 96 0.48 5.37 -14.59
CA PRO A 96 0.42 6.09 -13.33
C PRO A 96 1.73 5.89 -12.54
N LEU A 97 2.45 6.98 -12.33
CA LEU A 97 3.69 7.03 -11.56
C LEU A 97 3.46 7.82 -10.27
N VAL A 98 4.25 7.53 -9.24
CA VAL A 98 4.29 8.34 -8.02
C VAL A 98 4.97 9.68 -8.32
N GLN A 99 4.32 10.77 -7.95
CA GLN A 99 4.78 12.14 -8.20
C GLN A 99 4.87 12.94 -6.89
N SER A 100 5.52 14.11 -6.92
CA SER A 100 5.62 15.00 -5.75
C SER A 100 4.27 15.33 -5.14
N GLY A 101 3.24 15.53 -5.96
CA GLY A 101 1.87 15.79 -5.47
C GLY A 101 1.26 14.68 -4.63
N ASN A 102 1.70 13.42 -4.77
CA ASN A 102 1.30 12.33 -3.89
C ASN A 102 1.93 12.50 -2.50
N ILE A 103 3.22 12.86 -2.45
CA ILE A 103 3.97 13.10 -1.22
C ILE A 103 3.39 14.31 -0.48
N GLU A 104 3.21 15.44 -1.17
CA GLU A 104 2.61 16.67 -0.62
C GLU A 104 1.21 16.43 -0.05
N TYR A 105 0.42 15.57 -0.70
CA TYR A 105 -0.89 15.18 -0.17
C TYR A 105 -0.77 14.41 1.14
N LEU A 106 0.17 13.45 1.25
CA LEU A 106 0.36 12.67 2.46
C LEU A 106 0.86 13.55 3.61
N GLU A 107 1.85 14.41 3.35
CA GLU A 107 2.39 15.35 4.34
C GLU A 107 1.28 16.27 4.90
N ARG A 108 0.51 16.91 4.01
CA ARG A 108 -0.63 17.74 4.41
C ARG A 108 -1.68 16.95 5.21
N THR A 109 -1.98 15.72 4.79
CA THR A 109 -2.95 14.87 5.50
C THR A 109 -2.46 14.50 6.90
N ILE A 110 -1.15 14.23 7.05
CA ILE A 110 -0.52 13.98 8.35
C ILE A 110 -0.64 15.22 9.23
N ASP A 111 -0.30 16.40 8.70
CA ASP A 111 -0.39 17.65 9.45
C ASP A 111 -1.82 17.97 9.92
N GLU A 112 -2.80 17.79 9.04
CA GLU A 112 -4.23 17.96 9.36
C GLU A 112 -4.70 17.01 10.47
N LEU A 113 -4.31 15.73 10.41
CA LEU A 113 -4.67 14.76 11.45
C LEU A 113 -3.92 15.01 12.76
N ASN A 114 -2.67 15.41 12.68
CA ASN A 114 -1.83 15.65 13.85
C ASN A 114 -2.21 16.93 14.59
N ALA A 115 -2.80 17.93 13.92
CA ALA A 115 -3.24 19.18 14.53
C ALA A 115 -4.32 18.99 15.60
N GLU A 116 -5.06 17.89 15.55
CA GLU A 116 -6.10 17.53 16.51
C GLU A 116 -5.58 16.71 17.71
N LEU A 117 -4.28 16.36 17.71
CA LEU A 117 -3.67 15.47 18.70
C LEU A 117 -2.73 16.19 19.63
N GLU A 118 -2.70 15.74 20.90
CA GLU A 118 -1.69 16.18 21.84
C GLU A 118 -0.30 15.66 21.44
N PRO A 119 0.76 16.45 21.62
CA PRO A 119 2.12 16.02 21.29
C PRO A 119 2.54 14.76 22.05
N LEU A 120 3.07 13.78 21.34
CA LEU A 120 3.63 12.57 21.94
C LEU A 120 4.92 12.93 22.72
N ARG A 121 5.01 12.47 23.98
CA ARG A 121 6.20 12.66 24.84
C ARG A 121 7.02 11.40 25.03
N SER A 122 6.59 10.28 24.44
CA SER A 122 7.26 8.98 24.50
C SER A 122 6.88 8.11 23.29
N PHE A 123 7.61 7.04 23.07
CA PHE A 123 7.19 6.02 22.12
C PHE A 123 5.93 5.31 22.61
N VAL A 124 5.04 5.00 21.69
CA VAL A 124 3.80 4.24 21.95
C VAL A 124 4.01 2.78 21.55
N LEU A 125 3.52 1.88 22.39
CA LEU A 125 3.44 0.46 22.02
C LEU A 125 2.38 0.27 20.92
N PRO A 126 2.66 -0.55 19.90
CA PRO A 126 1.67 -0.91 18.91
C PRO A 126 0.46 -1.58 19.56
N GLY A 127 -0.75 -1.04 19.33
CA GLY A 127 -1.96 -1.55 19.95
C GLY A 127 -3.11 -0.57 19.78
N GLY A 128 -4.05 -0.59 20.72
CA GLY A 128 -5.32 0.13 20.64
C GLY A 128 -6.42 -0.77 20.07
N GLY A 129 -7.33 -0.22 19.30
CA GLY A 129 -8.35 -1.00 18.59
C GLY A 129 -7.77 -1.73 17.37
N GLN A 130 -8.58 -2.57 16.72
CA GLN A 130 -8.17 -3.37 15.56
C GLN A 130 -7.59 -2.51 14.42
N VAL A 131 -8.23 -1.37 14.13
CA VAL A 131 -7.77 -0.44 13.09
C VAL A 131 -6.37 0.09 13.44
N ALA A 132 -6.16 0.55 14.67
CA ALA A 132 -4.88 1.08 15.12
C ALA A 132 -3.77 0.02 15.05
N ALA A 133 -4.06 -1.22 15.44
CA ALA A 133 -3.10 -2.33 15.39
C ALA A 133 -2.64 -2.60 13.94
N PHE A 134 -3.56 -2.64 12.96
CA PHE A 134 -3.21 -2.82 11.55
C PHE A 134 -2.46 -1.61 10.98
N LEU A 135 -2.79 -0.39 11.39
CA LEU A 135 -2.03 0.80 10.99
C LEU A 135 -0.60 0.81 11.56
N HIS A 136 -0.41 0.32 12.78
CA HIS A 136 0.93 0.10 13.33
C HIS A 136 1.71 -0.95 12.54
N GLN A 137 1.07 -2.05 12.13
CA GLN A 137 1.69 -3.06 11.26
C GLN A 137 2.04 -2.45 9.90
N ALA A 138 1.10 -1.73 9.25
CA ALA A 138 1.35 -1.04 7.99
C ALA A 138 2.58 -0.12 8.08
N ARG A 139 2.71 0.66 9.16
CA ARG A 139 3.88 1.52 9.42
C ARG A 139 5.19 0.72 9.49
N THR A 140 5.18 -0.48 10.07
CA THR A 140 6.40 -1.31 10.17
C THR A 140 6.77 -1.97 8.85
N VAL A 141 5.80 -2.41 8.06
CA VAL A 141 6.03 -2.96 6.71
C VAL A 141 6.54 -1.88 5.77
N CYS A 142 6.01 -0.64 5.86
CA CYS A 142 6.45 0.48 5.04
C CYS A 142 7.91 0.91 5.29
N ARG A 143 8.46 0.64 6.48
CA ARG A 143 9.82 1.03 6.88
C ARG A 143 10.88 0.03 6.44
#